data_c72f6bfe40cdd83169f216c77256e0c0
#
_entry.id   c72f6bfe40cdd83169f216c77256e0c0
#
_cell.length_a   1.000
_cell.length_b   1.000
_cell.length_c   1.000
_cell.angle_alpha   90.00
_cell.angle_beta   90.00
_cell.angle_gamma   90.00
#
_symmetry.space_group_name_H-M   'P 1'
#
loop_
_entity.id
_entity.type
_entity.pdbx_description
1 polymer ?
#
loop_
_entity_poly.entity_id
_entity_poly.type
_entity_poly.pdbx_seq_one_letter_code
_entity_poly.pdbx_strand_id
1 'polypeptide(L)'
;MEFTGERVVPDSTPQAIYDEHIYRYMFAAGLTRNKTVLDVACGTGYGLSYMAEKGAGRAVGVDLSWEAISYARKRFGGKGRISFXXXDGTRMPFADDSFDVVVSFETIEHVRKYGQFLSECRRVIKKGGSIICSTPNRRIFSPHLAKPINTFHVKEFWPDEFHRLLNRYFAEVTFYGQCDVKLADNSVDRSDYSVHGFINDERISSGYIIAVARKRVKSRKTCHSLKSQS
;
A
#
# COMPACT_ATOMS: atom_id res chain seq x y z
N MET A 1 7.71 22.39 4.02
CA MET A 1 8.41 21.14 3.61
C MET A 1 8.50 21.15 2.10
N GLU A 2 9.66 20.79 1.56
CA GLU A 2 9.91 20.76 0.11
C GLU A 2 9.96 19.32 -0.40
N PHE A 3 9.69 19.14 -1.69
CA PHE A 3 9.82 17.86 -2.37
C PHE A 3 11.31 17.55 -2.59
N THR A 4 11.75 16.39 -2.14
CA THR A 4 13.16 15.96 -2.23
C THR A 4 13.38 14.79 -3.18
N GLY A 5 12.33 14.36 -3.90
CA GLY A 5 12.38 13.21 -4.79
C GLY A 5 11.77 11.94 -4.20
N GLU A 6 11.58 11.88 -2.89
CA GLU A 6 11.13 10.65 -2.20
C GLU A 6 9.75 10.76 -1.58
N ARG A 7 9.39 11.93 -1.11
CA ARG A 7 8.11 12.10 -0.39
C ARG A 7 7.25 13.14 -1.09
N VAL A 8 6.06 12.77 -1.43
CA VAL A 8 5.09 13.68 -2.03
C VAL A 8 4.68 14.78 -1.02
N VAL A 9 4.84 16.03 -1.45
CA VAL A 9 4.39 17.23 -0.72
C VAL A 9 3.46 17.98 -1.67
N PRO A 10 2.15 17.99 -1.44
CA PRO A 10 1.17 18.43 -2.45
C PRO A 10 1.47 19.76 -3.15
N ASP A 11 1.99 20.74 -2.40
CA ASP A 11 2.18 22.10 -2.93
C ASP A 11 3.58 22.28 -3.62
N SER A 12 4.43 21.25 -3.63
CA SER A 12 5.82 21.37 -4.18
C SER A 12 6.24 20.19 -5.05
N THR A 13 5.47 19.10 -5.06
CA THR A 13 5.77 17.93 -5.92
C THR A 13 5.32 18.23 -7.36
N PRO A 14 6.13 17.89 -8.38
CA PRO A 14 5.68 18.00 -9.77
C PRO A 14 4.34 17.29 -9.99
N GLN A 15 3.44 17.93 -10.74
CA GLN A 15 2.04 17.48 -10.89
C GLN A 15 1.95 16.02 -11.32
N ALA A 16 2.74 15.59 -12.31
CA ALA A 16 2.72 14.20 -12.80
C ALA A 16 3.01 13.17 -11.69
N ILE A 17 3.98 13.48 -10.81
CA ILE A 17 4.31 12.60 -9.67
C ILE A 17 3.17 12.61 -8.65
N TYR A 18 2.62 13.78 -8.37
CA TYR A 18 1.46 13.90 -7.46
C TYR A 18 0.28 13.08 -8.00
N ASP A 19 0.01 13.18 -9.31
CA ASP A 19 -1.09 12.45 -9.96
C ASP A 19 -0.89 10.93 -9.85
N GLU A 20 0.30 10.41 -10.14
CA GLU A 20 0.58 8.98 -9.96
C GLU A 20 0.19 8.51 -8.54
N HIS A 21 0.54 9.29 -7.53
CA HIS A 21 0.27 8.93 -6.14
C HIS A 21 -1.20 9.10 -5.76
N ILE A 22 -1.84 10.23 -6.12
CA ILE A 22 -3.22 10.47 -5.69
C ILE A 22 -4.19 9.48 -6.34
N TYR A 23 -3.94 9.04 -7.56
CA TYR A 23 -4.79 8.04 -8.23
C TYR A 23 -4.78 6.68 -7.48
N ARG A 24 -3.66 6.29 -6.86
CA ARG A 24 -3.64 5.11 -5.97
C ARG A 24 -4.55 5.30 -4.76
N TYR A 25 -4.55 6.50 -4.17
CA TYR A 25 -5.45 6.82 -3.06
C TYR A 25 -6.92 6.92 -3.51
N MET A 26 -7.17 7.38 -4.74
CA MET A 26 -8.52 7.37 -5.33
C MET A 26 -9.05 5.94 -5.45
N PHE A 27 -8.21 5.02 -5.94
CA PHE A 27 -8.54 3.60 -5.99
C PHE A 27 -8.82 3.04 -4.59
N ALA A 28 -7.94 3.30 -3.63
CA ALA A 28 -8.10 2.84 -2.24
C ALA A 28 -9.39 3.41 -1.60
N ALA A 29 -9.75 4.65 -1.91
CA ALA A 29 -10.95 5.29 -1.36
C ALA A 29 -12.23 4.51 -1.72
N GLY A 30 -12.28 3.91 -2.90
CA GLY A 30 -13.39 3.02 -3.30
C GLY A 30 -13.53 1.78 -2.40
N LEU A 31 -12.45 1.37 -1.76
CA LEU A 31 -12.38 0.16 -0.94
C LEU A 31 -12.42 0.45 0.57
N THR A 32 -12.38 1.74 0.98
CA THR A 32 -12.22 2.14 2.38
C THR A 32 -13.46 2.84 2.99
N ARG A 33 -14.51 3.03 2.22
CA ARG A 33 -15.72 3.72 2.68
C ARG A 33 -16.33 3.04 3.91
N ASN A 34 -16.63 3.81 4.95
CA ASN A 34 -17.16 3.37 6.25
C ASN A 34 -16.24 2.42 7.04
N LYS A 35 -14.97 2.32 6.66
CA LYS A 35 -14.02 1.40 7.30
C LYS A 35 -13.04 2.13 8.21
N THR A 36 -12.47 1.41 9.18
CA THR A 36 -11.34 1.86 9.98
C THR A 36 -10.07 1.59 9.17
N VAL A 37 -9.35 2.64 8.81
CA VAL A 37 -8.22 2.59 7.87
C VAL A 37 -6.93 2.95 8.61
N LEU A 38 -5.87 2.20 8.34
CA LEU A 38 -4.49 2.56 8.72
C LEU A 38 -3.69 2.79 7.44
N ASP A 39 -3.06 3.95 7.32
CA ASP A 39 -2.13 4.26 6.24
C ASP A 39 -0.70 4.21 6.81
N VAL A 40 0.09 3.22 6.37
CA VAL A 40 1.45 2.97 6.88
C VAL A 40 2.46 3.57 5.91
N ALA A 41 3.33 4.41 6.42
CA ALA A 41 4.20 5.34 5.69
C ALA A 41 3.33 6.38 4.95
N CYS A 42 2.45 7.04 5.70
CA CYS A 42 1.47 7.97 5.16
C CYS A 42 2.07 9.30 4.65
N GLY A 43 3.37 9.50 4.83
CA GLY A 43 4.06 10.73 4.42
C GLY A 43 3.41 11.98 4.99
N THR A 44 3.16 12.95 4.11
CA THR A 44 2.54 14.23 4.48
C THR A 44 1.03 14.16 4.74
N GLY A 45 0.42 12.96 4.65
CA GLY A 45 -0.96 12.71 5.07
C GLY A 45 -2.04 13.07 4.04
N TYR A 46 -1.68 13.54 2.85
CA TYR A 46 -2.65 13.97 1.82
C TYR A 46 -3.57 12.82 1.38
N GLY A 47 -2.99 11.64 1.19
CA GLY A 47 -3.74 10.46 0.75
C GLY A 47 -4.74 9.98 1.81
N LEU A 48 -4.31 9.96 3.09
CA LEU A 48 -5.20 9.62 4.19
C LEU A 48 -6.34 10.65 4.31
N SER A 49 -6.03 11.95 4.15
CA SER A 49 -7.03 13.02 4.15
C SER A 49 -8.05 12.79 3.03
N TYR A 50 -7.57 12.46 1.82
CA TYR A 50 -8.43 12.17 0.68
C TYR A 50 -9.39 11.00 1.00
N MET A 51 -8.86 9.86 1.51
CA MET A 51 -9.70 8.72 1.86
C MET A 51 -10.75 9.08 2.92
N ALA A 52 -10.38 9.89 3.91
CA ALA A 52 -11.33 10.35 4.93
C ALA A 52 -12.44 11.25 4.33
N GLU A 53 -12.09 12.14 3.42
CA GLU A 53 -13.05 12.98 2.68
C GLU A 53 -14.01 12.15 1.82
N LYS A 54 -13.52 11.03 1.27
CA LYS A 54 -14.32 10.09 0.47
C LYS A 54 -15.11 9.08 1.33
N GLY A 55 -15.09 9.25 2.65
CA GLY A 55 -15.98 8.52 3.54
C GLY A 55 -15.37 7.37 4.33
N ALA A 56 -14.05 7.31 4.47
CA ALA A 56 -13.45 6.40 5.44
C ALA A 56 -13.96 6.73 6.84
N GLY A 57 -14.30 5.72 7.64
CA GLY A 57 -14.94 5.91 8.94
C GLY A 57 -13.98 6.51 9.98
N ARG A 58 -12.88 5.84 10.23
CA ARG A 58 -11.76 6.33 11.07
C ARG A 58 -10.46 6.12 10.29
N ALA A 59 -9.61 7.12 10.26
CA ALA A 59 -8.38 7.10 9.48
C ALA A 59 -7.17 7.43 10.37
N VAL A 60 -6.20 6.52 10.39
CA VAL A 60 -4.97 6.67 11.18
C VAL A 60 -3.80 6.61 10.21
N GLY A 61 -2.90 7.59 10.25
CA GLY A 61 -1.66 7.59 9.46
C GLY A 61 -0.44 7.41 10.36
N VAL A 62 0.50 6.58 9.93
CA VAL A 62 1.79 6.43 10.62
C VAL A 62 2.93 6.60 9.63
N ASP A 63 4.00 7.25 10.08
CA ASP A 63 5.22 7.46 9.31
C ASP A 63 6.41 7.55 10.26
N LEU A 64 7.60 7.16 9.80
CA LEU A 64 8.83 7.27 10.58
C LEU A 64 9.33 8.71 10.71
N SER A 65 8.95 9.58 9.76
CA SER A 65 9.42 10.96 9.72
C SER A 65 8.57 11.85 10.63
N TRP A 66 9.17 12.38 11.68
CA TRP A 66 8.54 13.37 12.55
C TRP A 66 8.13 14.63 11.76
N GLU A 67 8.95 15.03 10.80
CA GLU A 67 8.67 16.19 9.96
C GLU A 67 7.40 15.99 9.13
N ALA A 68 7.25 14.81 8.49
CA ALA A 68 6.06 14.46 7.72
C ALA A 68 4.80 14.44 8.61
N ILE A 69 4.89 13.81 9.77
CA ILE A 69 3.78 13.73 10.73
C ILE A 69 3.40 15.11 11.26
N SER A 70 4.38 15.97 11.54
CA SER A 70 4.13 17.35 11.99
C SER A 70 3.38 18.13 10.92
N TYR A 71 3.82 18.02 9.67
CA TYR A 71 3.13 18.62 8.51
C TYR A 71 1.69 18.08 8.40
N ALA A 72 1.51 16.75 8.44
CA ALA A 72 0.22 16.10 8.32
C ALA A 72 -0.76 16.57 9.42
N ARG A 73 -0.28 16.63 10.67
CA ARG A 73 -1.09 17.10 11.81
C ARG A 73 -1.51 18.55 11.63
N LYS A 74 -0.60 19.42 11.20
CA LYS A 74 -0.87 20.85 10.99
C LYS A 74 -1.89 21.06 9.88
N ARG A 75 -1.78 20.31 8.78
CA ARG A 75 -2.61 20.53 7.59
C ARG A 75 -3.94 19.79 7.64
N PHE A 76 -3.97 18.59 8.20
CA PHE A 76 -5.14 17.69 8.14
C PHE A 76 -5.64 17.23 9.51
N GLY A 77 -4.92 17.48 10.59
CA GLY A 77 -5.32 17.11 11.94
C GLY A 77 -6.52 17.90 12.45
N GLY A 78 -7.12 17.43 13.53
CA GLY A 78 -8.25 18.14 14.17
C GLY A 78 -9.60 17.94 13.49
N LYS A 79 -9.68 17.20 12.41
CA LYS A 79 -10.91 16.90 11.68
C LYS A 79 -11.55 15.57 12.16
N GLY A 80 -11.72 15.45 13.47
CA GLY A 80 -12.51 14.42 14.16
C GLY A 80 -12.10 12.95 13.93
N ARG A 81 -12.06 12.50 12.68
CA ARG A 81 -11.84 11.08 12.36
C ARG A 81 -10.44 10.74 11.85
N ILE A 82 -9.53 11.75 11.74
CA ILE A 82 -8.17 11.56 11.23
C ILE A 82 -7.17 11.78 12.37
N SER A 83 -6.18 10.88 12.50
CA SER A 83 -5.06 11.04 13.42
C SER A 83 -3.75 10.55 12.78
N PHE A 84 -2.65 11.14 13.24
CA PHE A 84 -1.31 10.81 12.73
C PHE A 84 -0.36 10.47 13.87
N UNK A 85 0.52 9.40 13.75
CA UNK A 85 1.37 8.99 14.78
C UNK A 85 2.70 8.59 14.19
N UNK A 86 3.83 8.69 14.85
CA UNK A 86 5.09 8.31 14.46
C UNK A 86 5.28 6.94 14.87
N UNK A 87 5.29 6.09 14.03
CA UNK A 87 5.57 4.77 14.38
C UNK A 87 6.34 4.14 13.31
N ASP A 88 7.07 3.14 13.70
CA ASP A 88 7.74 2.23 12.76
C ASP A 88 6.71 1.20 12.26
N GLY A 89 6.50 1.12 10.94
CA GLY A 89 5.57 0.15 10.32
C GLY A 89 5.93 -1.32 10.59
N THR A 90 7.15 -1.59 11.05
CA THR A 90 7.57 -2.94 11.44
C THR A 90 7.22 -3.29 12.90
N ARG A 91 6.77 -2.30 13.68
CA ARG A 91 6.37 -2.49 15.08
C ARG A 91 5.39 -1.41 15.51
N MET A 92 4.12 -1.65 15.30
CA MET A 92 3.08 -0.64 15.55
C MET A 92 2.37 -0.86 16.89
N PRO A 93 2.12 0.20 17.68
CA PRO A 93 1.50 0.07 19.01
C PRO A 93 -0.03 -0.04 18.94
N PHE A 94 -0.52 -0.84 18.01
CA PHE A 94 -1.95 -1.11 17.87
C PHE A 94 -2.25 -2.55 18.29
N ALA A 95 -3.43 -2.77 18.83
CA ALA A 95 -3.90 -4.12 19.15
C ALA A 95 -4.09 -4.94 17.86
N ASP A 96 -4.07 -6.25 17.98
CA ASP A 96 -4.43 -7.16 16.90
C ASP A 96 -5.86 -6.86 16.41
N ASP A 97 -6.12 -7.11 15.14
CA ASP A 97 -7.47 -7.03 14.57
C ASP A 97 -8.13 -5.64 14.76
N SER A 98 -7.36 -4.53 14.63
CA SER A 98 -7.81 -3.15 14.87
C SER A 98 -8.39 -2.45 13.65
N PHE A 99 -7.91 -2.77 12.45
CA PHE A 99 -8.23 -2.04 11.22
C PHE A 99 -8.92 -2.92 10.18
N ASP A 100 -9.92 -2.36 9.51
CA ASP A 100 -10.59 -3.05 8.40
C ASP A 100 -9.69 -3.10 7.16
N VAL A 101 -8.95 -2.00 6.93
CA VAL A 101 -8.03 -1.90 5.79
C VAL A 101 -6.72 -1.25 6.25
N VAL A 102 -5.61 -1.83 5.82
CA VAL A 102 -4.28 -1.19 5.86
C VAL A 102 -3.94 -0.76 4.44
N VAL A 103 -3.51 0.48 4.28
CA VAL A 103 -2.98 1.03 3.01
C VAL A 103 -1.49 1.28 3.21
N SER A 104 -0.66 1.02 2.18
CA SER A 104 0.76 1.37 2.21
C SER A 104 1.29 1.43 0.78
N PHE A 105 1.50 2.61 0.26
CA PHE A 105 1.93 2.82 -1.11
C PHE A 105 3.40 3.22 -1.19
N GLU A 106 4.13 2.62 -2.15
CA GLU A 106 5.55 2.91 -2.41
C GLU A 106 6.37 2.90 -1.10
N THR A 107 6.31 1.78 -0.39
CA THR A 107 6.89 1.65 0.94
C THR A 107 7.75 0.40 1.08
N ILE A 108 7.22 -0.74 0.67
CA ILE A 108 7.84 -2.05 0.94
C ILE A 108 9.24 -2.17 0.34
N GLU A 109 9.50 -1.49 -0.77
CA GLU A 109 10.81 -1.45 -1.45
C GLU A 109 11.88 -0.72 -0.62
N HIS A 110 11.48 0.15 0.31
CA HIS A 110 12.38 0.86 1.23
C HIS A 110 12.64 0.10 2.53
N VAL A 111 11.87 -0.96 2.82
CA VAL A 111 11.90 -1.63 4.13
C VAL A 111 12.81 -2.86 4.10
N ARG A 112 13.98 -2.82 4.78
CA ARG A 112 14.89 -3.97 4.88
C ARG A 112 14.19 -5.21 5.47
N LYS A 113 13.36 -5.01 6.50
CA LYS A 113 12.64 -6.08 7.19
C LYS A 113 11.21 -6.23 6.67
N TYR A 114 11.05 -6.29 5.32
CA TYR A 114 9.72 -6.33 4.69
C TYR A 114 8.85 -7.51 5.16
N GLY A 115 9.46 -8.63 5.53
CA GLY A 115 8.71 -9.75 6.11
C GLY A 115 8.08 -9.40 7.46
N GLN A 116 8.83 -8.70 8.32
CA GLN A 116 8.32 -8.20 9.61
C GLN A 116 7.24 -7.15 9.39
N PHE A 117 7.45 -6.25 8.43
CA PHE A 117 6.49 -5.23 8.02
C PHE A 117 5.14 -5.86 7.62
N LEU A 118 5.16 -6.85 6.70
CA LEU A 118 3.95 -7.54 6.27
C LEU A 118 3.28 -8.32 7.41
N SER A 119 4.07 -8.94 8.28
CA SER A 119 3.56 -9.62 9.47
C SER A 119 2.82 -8.66 10.40
N GLU A 120 3.39 -7.47 10.60
CA GLU A 120 2.82 -6.45 11.46
C GLU A 120 1.55 -5.84 10.83
N CYS A 121 1.58 -5.53 9.52
CA CYS A 121 0.37 -5.11 8.81
C CYS A 121 -0.74 -6.17 8.95
N ARG A 122 -0.40 -7.45 8.72
CA ARG A 122 -1.35 -8.55 8.88
C ARG A 122 -1.89 -8.66 10.30
N ARG A 123 -1.04 -8.44 11.31
CA ARG A 123 -1.45 -8.53 12.73
C ARG A 123 -2.56 -7.53 13.05
N VAL A 124 -2.37 -6.27 12.62
CA VAL A 124 -3.31 -5.19 12.93
C VAL A 124 -4.59 -5.21 12.07
N ILE A 125 -4.58 -5.89 10.92
CA ILE A 125 -5.78 -6.06 10.09
C ILE A 125 -6.77 -7.03 10.76
N LYS A 126 -8.05 -6.68 10.78
CA LYS A 126 -9.15 -7.55 11.27
C LYS A 126 -9.26 -8.81 10.40
N LYS A 127 -9.83 -9.88 10.96
CA LYS A 127 -10.17 -11.09 10.20
C LYS A 127 -11.10 -10.72 9.05
N GLY A 128 -10.74 -11.11 7.83
CA GLY A 128 -11.48 -10.75 6.62
C GLY A 128 -11.20 -9.33 6.09
N GLY A 129 -10.41 -8.54 6.81
CA GLY A 129 -9.93 -7.26 6.33
C GLY A 129 -8.81 -7.41 5.31
N SER A 130 -8.32 -6.32 4.75
CA SER A 130 -7.36 -6.36 3.64
C SER A 130 -6.22 -5.37 3.79
N ILE A 131 -5.11 -5.67 3.10
CA ILE A 131 -4.07 -4.70 2.79
C ILE A 131 -4.24 -4.25 1.34
N ILE A 132 -3.98 -2.96 1.09
CA ILE A 132 -3.83 -2.37 -0.24
C ILE A 132 -2.43 -1.77 -0.27
N CYS A 133 -1.54 -2.32 -1.09
CA CYS A 133 -0.16 -1.82 -1.10
C CYS A 133 0.37 -1.74 -2.53
N SER A 134 1.34 -0.86 -2.77
CA SER A 134 2.00 -0.75 -4.06
C SER A 134 3.51 -0.84 -3.94
N THR A 135 4.13 -1.14 -5.08
CA THR A 135 5.59 -1.13 -5.23
C THR A 135 5.93 -0.97 -6.71
N PRO A 136 7.08 -0.38 -7.06
CA PRO A 136 7.54 -0.37 -8.44
C PRO A 136 7.73 -1.79 -8.97
N ASN A 137 7.40 -1.98 -10.24
CA ASN A 137 7.62 -3.24 -10.94
C ASN A 137 9.09 -3.32 -11.38
N ARG A 138 9.86 -4.23 -10.77
CA ARG A 138 11.27 -4.43 -11.10
C ARG A 138 11.49 -4.67 -12.60
N ARG A 139 10.56 -5.34 -13.27
CA ARG A 139 10.64 -5.60 -14.72
C ARG A 139 10.81 -4.31 -15.53
N ILE A 140 10.24 -3.21 -15.04
CA ILE A 140 10.26 -1.90 -15.71
C ILE A 140 11.44 -1.05 -15.23
N PHE A 141 11.60 -0.94 -13.90
CA PHE A 141 12.54 0.03 -13.34
C PHE A 141 13.99 -0.48 -13.30
N SER A 142 14.21 -1.77 -13.01
CA SER A 142 15.58 -2.29 -12.83
C SER A 142 15.76 -3.72 -13.38
N PRO A 143 15.33 -4.02 -14.63
CA PRO A 143 15.26 -5.42 -15.11
C PRO A 143 16.61 -6.13 -15.18
N HIS A 144 17.67 -5.42 -15.51
CA HIS A 144 19.00 -6.01 -15.73
C HIS A 144 20.02 -5.60 -14.66
N LEU A 145 19.57 -4.88 -13.62
CA LEU A 145 20.47 -4.35 -12.62
C LEU A 145 20.56 -5.26 -11.40
N ALA A 146 21.75 -5.39 -10.83
CA ALA A 146 21.96 -6.14 -9.59
C ALA A 146 21.25 -5.44 -8.40
N LYS A 147 21.17 -4.10 -8.44
CA LYS A 147 20.52 -3.27 -7.43
C LYS A 147 19.50 -2.35 -8.09
N PRO A 148 18.48 -1.89 -7.33
CA PRO A 148 17.54 -0.89 -7.85
C PRO A 148 18.24 0.36 -8.39
N ILE A 149 17.69 0.94 -9.46
CA ILE A 149 18.20 2.21 -9.99
C ILE A 149 17.95 3.35 -9.00
N ASN A 150 16.83 3.32 -8.29
CA ASN A 150 16.56 4.28 -7.21
C ASN A 150 17.39 3.88 -5.99
N THR A 151 18.32 4.73 -5.58
CA THR A 151 19.27 4.46 -4.48
C THR A 151 18.60 4.37 -3.10
N PHE A 152 17.37 4.86 -2.97
CA PHE A 152 16.58 4.74 -1.75
C PHE A 152 15.88 3.38 -1.63
N HIS A 153 15.73 2.64 -2.75
CA HIS A 153 15.12 1.33 -2.72
C HIS A 153 16.11 0.27 -2.20
N VAL A 154 15.72 -0.43 -1.17
CA VAL A 154 16.45 -1.61 -0.68
C VAL A 154 16.24 -2.77 -1.64
N LYS A 155 15.01 -2.88 -2.18
CA LYS A 155 14.65 -3.99 -3.05
C LYS A 155 13.42 -3.63 -3.90
N GLU A 156 13.52 -3.83 -5.20
CA GLU A 156 12.37 -3.86 -6.10
C GLU A 156 11.98 -5.32 -6.36
N PHE A 157 10.71 -5.57 -6.56
CA PHE A 157 10.16 -6.92 -6.68
C PHE A 157 9.73 -7.22 -8.11
N TRP A 158 10.06 -8.44 -8.58
CA TRP A 158 9.42 -9.01 -9.75
C TRP A 158 7.95 -9.31 -9.42
N PRO A 159 7.00 -9.18 -10.37
CA PRO A 159 5.57 -9.41 -10.06
C PRO A 159 5.28 -10.75 -9.40
N ASP A 160 5.82 -11.85 -9.94
CA ASP A 160 5.61 -13.17 -9.38
C ASP A 160 6.28 -13.36 -8.00
N GLU A 161 7.43 -12.72 -7.78
CA GLU A 161 8.10 -12.70 -6.47
C GLU A 161 7.23 -11.97 -5.44
N PHE A 162 6.69 -10.81 -5.81
CA PHE A 162 5.81 -10.04 -4.93
C PHE A 162 4.53 -10.81 -4.62
N HIS A 163 3.94 -11.47 -5.63
CA HIS A 163 2.76 -12.32 -5.44
C HIS A 163 3.05 -13.46 -4.46
N ARG A 164 4.17 -14.19 -4.66
CA ARG A 164 4.59 -15.26 -3.73
C ARG A 164 4.84 -14.74 -2.31
N LEU A 165 5.44 -13.56 -2.20
CA LEU A 165 5.71 -12.93 -0.90
C LEU A 165 4.38 -12.63 -0.18
N LEU A 166 3.43 -11.97 -0.84
CA LEU A 166 2.15 -11.61 -0.23
C LEU A 166 1.35 -12.85 0.19
N ASN A 167 1.38 -13.93 -0.63
CA ASN A 167 0.67 -15.17 -0.32
C ASN A 167 1.17 -15.89 0.95
N ARG A 168 2.37 -15.56 1.45
CA ARG A 168 2.85 -16.06 2.76
C ARG A 168 2.05 -15.47 3.93
N TYR A 169 1.53 -14.25 3.76
CA TYR A 169 0.88 -13.49 4.83
C TYR A 169 -0.63 -13.38 4.65
N PHE A 170 -1.10 -13.38 3.42
CA PHE A 170 -2.48 -13.08 3.06
C PHE A 170 -3.07 -14.19 2.20
N ALA A 171 -4.38 -14.10 1.94
CA ALA A 171 -5.09 -14.92 0.96
C ALA A 171 -5.67 -13.98 -0.11
N GLU A 172 -6.14 -14.56 -1.21
CA GLU A 172 -6.86 -13.83 -2.26
C GLU A 172 -6.10 -12.56 -2.71
N VAL A 173 -4.85 -12.75 -3.13
CA VAL A 173 -4.02 -11.65 -3.64
C VAL A 173 -4.44 -11.33 -5.08
N THR A 174 -4.89 -10.11 -5.31
CA THR A 174 -5.24 -9.59 -6.65
C THR A 174 -4.31 -8.43 -6.97
N PHE A 175 -3.76 -8.44 -8.19
CA PHE A 175 -2.92 -7.35 -8.68
C PHE A 175 -3.70 -6.44 -9.62
N TYR A 176 -3.39 -5.17 -9.51
CA TYR A 176 -3.80 -4.06 -10.38
C TYR A 176 -2.54 -3.35 -10.86
N GLY A 177 -2.63 -2.67 -12.00
CA GLY A 177 -1.53 -1.95 -12.62
C GLY A 177 -1.77 -0.45 -12.69
N GLN A 178 -0.68 0.28 -12.92
CA GLN A 178 -0.70 1.71 -13.15
C GLN A 178 0.52 2.10 -13.98
N CYS A 179 0.39 3.13 -14.83
CA CYS A 179 1.47 3.69 -15.65
C CYS A 179 2.10 2.60 -16.54
N ASP A 180 1.36 2.11 -17.51
CA ASP A 180 1.82 1.05 -18.39
C ASP A 180 2.95 1.51 -19.30
N VAL A 181 3.96 0.64 -19.44
CA VAL A 181 5.18 0.90 -20.21
C VAL A 181 5.21 -0.06 -21.41
N LYS A 182 5.36 0.48 -22.60
CA LYS A 182 5.63 -0.32 -23.82
C LYS A 182 7.09 -0.78 -23.79
N LEU A 183 7.31 -2.08 -23.86
CA LEU A 183 8.64 -2.65 -23.69
C LEU A 183 9.56 -2.43 -24.90
N ALA A 184 8.99 -2.13 -26.07
CA ALA A 184 9.77 -1.90 -27.28
C ALA A 184 10.60 -0.61 -27.24
N ASP A 185 10.08 0.43 -26.58
CA ASP A 185 10.71 1.75 -26.57
C ASP A 185 10.72 2.42 -25.18
N ASN A 186 10.26 1.69 -24.17
CA ASN A 186 10.12 2.17 -22.78
C ASN A 186 9.22 3.43 -22.66
N SER A 187 8.31 3.64 -23.61
CA SER A 187 7.38 4.77 -23.52
C SER A 187 6.27 4.50 -22.49
N VAL A 188 5.90 5.53 -21.76
CA VAL A 188 4.84 5.49 -20.74
C VAL A 188 3.69 6.36 -21.21
N ASP A 189 2.48 5.83 -21.19
CA ASP A 189 1.29 6.66 -21.41
C ASP A 189 1.02 7.46 -20.11
N ARG A 190 1.25 8.74 -20.18
CA ARG A 190 1.03 9.67 -19.06
C ARG A 190 -0.28 10.46 -19.19
N SER A 191 -1.16 10.04 -20.09
CA SER A 191 -2.50 10.65 -20.21
C SER A 191 -3.49 10.11 -19.17
N ASP A 192 -3.22 8.91 -18.61
CA ASP A 192 -4.08 8.27 -17.63
C ASP A 192 -3.26 7.62 -16.52
N TYR A 193 -3.47 8.08 -15.30
CA TYR A 193 -2.86 7.53 -14.08
C TYR A 193 -3.81 6.57 -13.34
N SER A 194 -4.94 6.20 -13.94
CA SER A 194 -5.91 5.33 -13.28
C SER A 194 -5.34 3.95 -12.96
N VAL A 195 -5.83 3.35 -11.89
CA VAL A 195 -5.49 1.98 -11.51
C VAL A 195 -6.46 1.02 -12.21
N HIS A 196 -5.92 0.06 -12.93
CA HIS A 196 -6.65 -0.89 -13.78
C HIS A 196 -6.17 -2.32 -13.58
N GLY A 197 -6.64 -3.28 -14.38
CA GLY A 197 -6.16 -4.66 -14.33
C GLY A 197 -4.67 -4.76 -14.64
N PHE A 198 -3.91 -5.52 -13.84
CA PHE A 198 -2.45 -5.62 -14.00
C PHE A 198 -2.09 -6.25 -15.35
N ILE A 199 -1.22 -5.57 -16.09
CA ILE A 199 -0.69 -6.02 -17.38
C ILE A 199 0.77 -6.44 -17.20
N ASN A 200 1.13 -7.59 -17.72
CA ASN A 200 2.51 -8.08 -17.66
C ASN A 200 2.73 -9.09 -18.80
N ASP A 201 2.67 -8.61 -20.05
CA ASP A 201 2.88 -9.44 -21.24
C ASP A 201 4.20 -9.10 -21.95
N GLU A 202 4.41 -9.62 -23.14
CA GLU A 202 5.66 -9.44 -23.90
C GLU A 202 5.84 -8.04 -24.47
N ARG A 203 4.77 -7.27 -24.58
CA ARG A 203 4.78 -5.95 -25.24
C ARG A 203 4.58 -4.80 -24.26
N ILE A 204 3.74 -5.00 -23.26
CA ILE A 204 3.37 -3.96 -22.29
C ILE A 204 3.44 -4.54 -20.89
N SER A 205 3.90 -3.74 -19.95
CA SER A 205 3.87 -4.11 -18.53
C SER A 205 3.55 -2.89 -17.67
N SER A 206 2.72 -3.08 -16.66
CA SER A 206 2.40 -2.01 -15.70
C SER A 206 3.65 -1.60 -14.93
N GLY A 207 3.90 -0.30 -14.87
CA GLY A 207 5.06 0.28 -14.17
C GLY A 207 4.99 0.05 -12.66
N TYR A 208 3.80 0.15 -12.11
CA TYR A 208 3.56 -0.10 -10.68
C TYR A 208 2.61 -1.27 -10.48
N ILE A 209 2.86 -2.04 -9.43
CA ILE A 209 2.00 -3.15 -8.98
C ILE A 209 1.22 -2.66 -7.76
N ILE A 210 -0.09 -2.64 -7.85
CA ILE A 210 -0.96 -2.37 -6.72
C ILE A 210 -1.60 -3.70 -6.31
N ALA A 211 -1.41 -4.13 -5.07
CA ALA A 211 -1.93 -5.39 -4.56
C ALA A 211 -3.09 -5.14 -3.58
N VAL A 212 -4.17 -5.86 -3.76
CA VAL A 212 -5.23 -5.99 -2.75
C VAL A 212 -5.18 -7.43 -2.25
N ALA A 213 -4.92 -7.62 -0.94
CA ALA A 213 -4.78 -8.95 -0.38
C ALA A 213 -5.55 -9.06 0.95
N ARG A 214 -6.29 -10.15 1.14
CA ARG A 214 -7.18 -10.35 2.31
C ARG A 214 -6.49 -11.15 3.40
N LYS A 215 -6.72 -10.78 4.65
CA LYS A 215 -6.33 -11.59 5.81
C LYS A 215 -7.25 -12.81 5.91
N ARG A 216 -6.65 -14.01 5.98
CA ARG A 216 -7.39 -15.27 6.09
C ARG A 216 -8.29 -15.26 7.33
N VAL A 217 -9.52 -15.67 7.12
CA VAL A 217 -10.43 -16.06 8.21
C VAL A 217 -10.17 -17.55 8.48
N LYS A 218 -9.73 -17.91 9.69
CA LYS A 218 -9.62 -19.32 10.06
C LYS A 218 -11.04 -19.92 10.00
N SER A 219 -11.27 -20.88 9.12
CA SER A 219 -12.50 -21.66 9.14
C SER A 219 -12.60 -22.37 10.50
N ARG A 220 -13.72 -22.24 11.17
CA ARG A 220 -14.05 -23.12 12.31
C ARG A 220 -14.08 -24.54 11.77
N LYS A 221 -13.14 -25.38 12.20
CA LYS A 221 -13.30 -26.82 12.00
C LYS A 221 -14.54 -27.20 12.81
N THR A 222 -15.63 -27.50 12.13
CA THR A 222 -16.79 -28.17 12.73
C THR A 222 -16.31 -29.55 13.14
N CYS A 223 -16.04 -29.70 14.42
CA CYS A 223 -15.78 -31.02 15.01
C CYS A 223 -17.13 -31.73 15.04
N HIS A 224 -17.45 -32.49 13.98
CA HIS A 224 -18.54 -33.45 14.04
C HIS A 224 -18.05 -34.61 14.91
N SER A 225 -18.38 -34.55 16.19
CA SER A 225 -18.25 -35.71 17.06
C SER A 225 -19.31 -36.71 16.55
N LEU A 226 -18.86 -37.70 15.85
CA LEU A 226 -19.65 -38.93 15.62
C LEU A 226 -19.79 -39.59 17.00
N LYS A 227 -20.89 -39.33 17.68
CA LYS A 227 -21.32 -40.20 18.78
C LYS A 227 -21.74 -41.51 18.13
N SER A 228 -20.88 -42.50 18.19
CA SER A 228 -21.24 -43.88 17.96
C SER A 228 -22.23 -44.28 19.03
N GLN A 229 -23.48 -44.52 18.64
CA GLN A 229 -24.43 -45.21 19.47
C GLN A 229 -24.11 -46.70 19.32
N SER A 230 -23.64 -47.33 20.35
CA SER A 230 -23.66 -48.75 20.57
C SER A 230 -24.98 -49.14 21.26
#